data_ea229f33e40993eb836daad1df81e697
#
_entry.id   ea229f33e40993eb836daad1df81e697
#
_cell.length_a   1.000
_cell.length_b   1.000
_cell.length_c   1.000
_cell.angle_alpha   90.00
_cell.angle_beta   90.00
_cell.angle_gamma   90.00
#
_symmetry.space_group_name_H-M   'P 1'
#
loop_
_entity.id
_entity.type
_entity.pdbx_description
1 polymer ?
#
loop_
_entity_poly.entity_id
_entity_poly.type
_entity_poly.pdbx_seq_one_letter_code
_entity_poly.pdbx_strand_id
1 'polypeptide(L)'
;MTITPQAVNELIASLESAGELSIREQKFLRLAKAHVHLAAENVAMKSKGKELLGEACAVYSRLNKLIDPSLGDFVDGQTLHEFQFVLDAETPATDRIVAEAEARGVERAIAHLEKKFSNIGVQIMNLQWLADSLREGASE
;
A
#
# COMPACT_ATOMS: atom_id res chain seq x y z
N MET A 1 -13.28 2.71 -20.48
CA MET A 1 -13.80 2.43 -19.12
C MET A 1 -12.61 2.18 -18.22
N THR A 2 -12.40 3.03 -17.23
CA THR A 2 -11.26 2.89 -16.31
C THR A 2 -11.69 2.01 -15.14
N ILE A 3 -10.96 0.94 -14.88
CA ILE A 3 -11.21 0.09 -13.70
C ILE A 3 -10.61 0.81 -12.49
N THR A 4 -11.46 1.28 -11.59
CA THR A 4 -11.03 1.92 -10.35
C THR A 4 -10.78 0.87 -9.27
N PRO A 5 -9.91 1.14 -8.29
CA PRO A 5 -9.70 0.27 -7.12
C PRO A 5 -11.00 -0.03 -6.38
N GLN A 6 -11.88 0.96 -6.27
CA GLN A 6 -13.20 0.81 -5.69
C GLN A 6 -14.03 -0.24 -6.44
N ALA A 7 -14.08 -0.18 -7.78
CA ALA A 7 -14.79 -1.15 -8.58
C ALA A 7 -14.25 -2.59 -8.41
N VAL A 8 -12.93 -2.74 -8.25
CA VAL A 8 -12.31 -4.05 -7.97
C VAL A 8 -12.75 -4.58 -6.61
N ASN A 9 -12.79 -3.73 -5.60
CA ASN A 9 -13.18 -4.11 -4.25
C ASN A 9 -14.69 -4.40 -4.15
N GLU A 10 -15.54 -3.64 -4.83
CA GLU A 10 -16.96 -3.92 -4.96
C GLU A 10 -17.20 -5.28 -5.64
N LEU A 11 -16.43 -5.59 -6.68
CA LEU A 11 -16.46 -6.89 -7.33
C LEU A 11 -16.06 -8.01 -6.36
N ILE A 12 -14.99 -7.83 -5.59
CA ILE A 12 -14.58 -8.81 -4.58
C ILE A 12 -15.70 -9.03 -3.56
N ALA A 13 -16.27 -7.96 -3.01
CA ALA A 13 -17.34 -8.04 -2.02
C ALA A 13 -18.61 -8.69 -2.58
N SER A 14 -19.00 -8.34 -3.80
CA SER A 14 -20.14 -8.94 -4.49
C SER A 14 -19.96 -10.44 -4.71
N LEU A 15 -18.78 -10.85 -5.18
CA LEU A 15 -18.47 -12.25 -5.43
C LEU A 15 -18.34 -13.05 -4.13
N GLU A 16 -17.81 -12.48 -3.06
CA GLU A 16 -17.72 -13.14 -1.75
C GLU A 16 -19.08 -13.32 -1.05
N SER A 17 -20.03 -12.42 -1.33
CA SER A 17 -21.38 -12.48 -0.80
C SER A 17 -22.34 -13.35 -1.62
N ALA A 18 -22.01 -13.60 -2.87
CA ALA A 18 -22.76 -14.52 -3.73
C ALA A 18 -22.58 -15.96 -3.23
N GLY A 19 -23.63 -16.74 -3.20
CA GLY A 19 -23.56 -18.13 -2.75
C GLY A 19 -22.61 -19.02 -3.58
N GLU A 20 -23.12 -19.96 -4.36
CA GLU A 20 -22.28 -20.76 -5.26
C GLU A 20 -21.82 -19.92 -6.47
N LEU A 21 -20.51 -19.76 -6.59
CA LEU A 21 -19.89 -19.06 -7.72
C LEU A 21 -19.69 -20.00 -8.91
N SER A 22 -20.03 -19.55 -10.10
CA SER A 22 -19.63 -20.22 -11.34
C SER A 22 -18.09 -20.24 -11.48
N ILE A 23 -17.57 -21.14 -12.30
CA ILE A 23 -16.13 -21.24 -12.58
C ILE A 23 -15.55 -19.91 -13.10
N ARG A 24 -16.33 -19.14 -13.87
CA ARG A 24 -15.92 -17.87 -14.40
C ARG A 24 -15.81 -16.80 -13.28
N GLU A 25 -16.78 -16.74 -12.39
CA GLU A 25 -16.79 -15.82 -11.25
C GLU A 25 -15.66 -16.14 -10.27
N GLN A 26 -15.39 -17.43 -10.02
CA GLN A 26 -14.23 -17.84 -9.20
C GLN A 26 -12.91 -17.35 -9.80
N LYS A 27 -12.75 -17.37 -11.14
CA LYS A 27 -11.56 -16.83 -11.80
C LYS A 27 -11.45 -15.32 -11.64
N PHE A 28 -12.56 -14.59 -11.78
CA PHE A 28 -12.57 -13.14 -11.56
C PHE A 28 -12.24 -12.78 -10.12
N LEU A 29 -12.79 -13.48 -9.14
CA LEU A 29 -12.48 -13.26 -7.74
C LEU A 29 -10.99 -13.48 -7.43
N ARG A 30 -10.40 -14.55 -7.97
CA ARG A 30 -8.96 -14.79 -7.81
C ARG A 30 -8.12 -13.70 -8.45
N LEU A 31 -8.48 -13.24 -9.64
CA LEU A 31 -7.76 -12.17 -10.33
C LEU A 31 -7.85 -10.84 -9.57
N ALA A 32 -9.04 -10.49 -9.09
CA ALA A 32 -9.26 -9.28 -8.30
C ALA A 32 -8.44 -9.30 -6.99
N LYS A 33 -8.44 -10.42 -6.27
CA LYS A 33 -7.61 -10.58 -5.06
C LYS A 33 -6.11 -10.51 -5.37
N ALA A 34 -5.66 -11.14 -6.45
CA ALA A 34 -4.27 -11.08 -6.86
C ALA A 34 -3.82 -9.66 -7.21
N HIS A 35 -4.69 -8.86 -7.81
CA HIS A 35 -4.41 -7.46 -8.10
C HIS A 35 -4.18 -6.63 -6.83
N VAL A 36 -5.04 -6.77 -5.82
CA VAL A 36 -4.87 -6.09 -4.52
C VAL A 36 -3.60 -6.57 -3.81
N HIS A 37 -3.31 -7.86 -3.84
CA HIS A 37 -2.11 -8.43 -3.23
C HIS A 37 -0.82 -7.90 -3.88
N LEU A 38 -0.79 -7.83 -5.21
CA LEU A 38 0.36 -7.30 -5.95
C LEU A 38 0.63 -5.82 -5.62
N ALA A 39 -0.41 -5.03 -5.40
CA ALA A 39 -0.26 -3.64 -4.96
C ALA A 39 0.38 -3.56 -3.57
N ALA A 40 -0.06 -4.39 -2.63
CA ALA A 40 0.52 -4.45 -1.29
C ALA A 40 1.98 -4.93 -1.31
N GLU A 41 2.32 -5.91 -2.15
CA GLU A 41 3.71 -6.34 -2.34
C GLU A 41 4.60 -5.22 -2.89
N ASN A 42 4.09 -4.42 -3.83
CA ASN A 42 4.82 -3.28 -4.38
C ASN A 42 5.19 -2.27 -3.29
N VAL A 43 4.24 -1.89 -2.43
CA VAL A 43 4.49 -0.99 -1.29
C VAL A 43 5.53 -1.59 -0.33
N ALA A 44 5.39 -2.86 0.01
CA ALA A 44 6.32 -3.55 0.91
C ALA A 44 7.74 -3.59 0.33
N MET A 45 7.90 -3.89 -0.96
CA MET A 45 9.20 -3.87 -1.63
C MET A 45 9.83 -2.48 -1.66
N LYS A 46 9.06 -1.44 -1.96
CA LYS A 46 9.55 -0.05 -1.93
C LYS A 46 9.99 0.37 -0.53
N SER A 47 9.20 0.04 0.48
CA SER A 47 9.56 0.32 1.88
C SER A 47 10.86 -0.35 2.28
N LYS A 48 11.02 -1.64 1.94
CA LYS A 48 12.26 -2.38 2.23
C LYS A 48 13.45 -1.85 1.42
N GLY A 49 13.23 -1.46 0.18
CA GLY A 49 14.26 -0.83 -0.64
C GLY A 49 14.77 0.48 -0.03
N LYS A 50 13.86 1.34 0.47
CA LYS A 50 14.22 2.60 1.16
C LYS A 50 15.01 2.35 2.45
N GLU A 51 14.63 1.35 3.23
CA GLU A 51 15.35 0.94 4.45
C GLU A 51 16.79 0.54 4.10
N LEU A 52 16.97 -0.35 3.13
CA LEU A 52 18.30 -0.82 2.69
C LEU A 52 19.14 0.31 2.11
N LEU A 53 18.55 1.21 1.34
CA LEU A 53 19.24 2.39 0.83
C LEU A 53 19.71 3.30 1.97
N GLY A 54 18.88 3.50 3.00
CA GLY A 54 19.27 4.25 4.20
C GLY A 54 20.48 3.65 4.92
N GLU A 55 20.49 2.33 5.07
CA GLU A 55 21.63 1.61 5.64
C GLU A 55 22.89 1.75 4.76
N ALA A 56 22.75 1.60 3.44
CA ALA A 56 23.85 1.78 2.50
C ALA A 56 24.43 3.20 2.55
N CYS A 57 23.60 4.22 2.60
CA CYS A 57 24.01 5.61 2.75
C CYS A 57 24.76 5.86 4.08
N ALA A 58 24.31 5.24 5.17
CA ALA A 58 24.97 5.36 6.47
C ALA A 58 26.36 4.71 6.47
N VAL A 59 26.51 3.53 5.86
CA VAL A 59 27.80 2.86 5.68
C VAL A 59 28.72 3.67 4.78
N TYR A 60 28.23 4.12 3.64
CA TYR A 60 28.93 4.98 2.70
C TYR A 60 29.50 6.23 3.39
N SER A 61 28.68 6.94 4.14
CA SER A 61 29.08 8.16 4.85
C SER A 61 30.19 7.92 5.89
N ARG A 62 30.21 6.72 6.48
CA ARG A 62 31.27 6.34 7.42
C ARG A 62 32.57 5.98 6.71
N LEU A 63 32.50 5.15 5.67
CA LEU A 63 33.67 4.68 4.92
C LEU A 63 34.33 5.83 4.14
N ASN A 64 33.55 6.74 3.58
CA ASN A 64 34.04 7.87 2.81
C ASN A 64 34.94 8.82 3.64
N LYS A 65 34.70 8.88 4.96
CA LYS A 65 35.55 9.65 5.89
C LYS A 65 36.93 9.02 6.12
N LEU A 66 37.09 7.76 5.77
CA LEU A 66 38.36 7.01 5.97
C LEU A 66 39.20 6.98 4.69
N ILE A 67 38.67 7.43 3.56
CA ILE A 67 39.36 7.44 2.27
C ILE A 67 40.06 8.79 2.08
N ASP A 68 41.28 8.72 1.50
CA ASP A 68 42.00 9.94 1.09
C ASP A 68 41.15 10.67 0.01
N PRO A 69 40.84 11.95 0.20
CA PRO A 69 40.02 12.73 -0.76
C PRO A 69 40.60 12.76 -2.18
N SER A 70 41.91 12.51 -2.33
CA SER A 70 42.55 12.45 -3.65
C SER A 70 42.20 11.19 -4.45
N LEU A 71 41.73 10.14 -3.79
CA LEU A 71 41.29 8.87 -4.42
C LEU A 71 39.85 8.87 -4.88
N GLY A 72 39.07 9.91 -4.53
CA GLY A 72 37.64 9.97 -4.79
C GLY A 72 36.78 9.23 -3.77
N ASP A 73 35.51 9.11 -4.05
CA ASP A 73 34.52 8.50 -3.19
C ASP A 73 34.54 6.96 -3.27
N PHE A 74 34.23 6.27 -2.17
CA PHE A 74 34.17 4.81 -2.12
C PHE A 74 33.02 4.26 -2.96
N VAL A 75 31.87 4.92 -2.96
CA VAL A 75 30.73 4.65 -3.82
C VAL A 75 30.33 5.93 -4.51
N ASP A 76 30.00 5.85 -5.77
CA ASP A 76 29.47 6.98 -6.50
C ASP A 76 28.15 7.45 -5.87
N GLY A 77 28.15 8.67 -5.33
CA GLY A 77 26.98 9.27 -4.70
C GLY A 77 25.80 9.40 -5.67
N GLN A 78 26.09 9.54 -6.96
CA GLN A 78 25.06 9.57 -8.00
C GLN A 78 24.30 8.25 -8.08
N THR A 79 24.98 7.12 -7.98
CA THR A 79 24.34 5.79 -7.98
C THR A 79 23.34 5.65 -6.82
N LEU A 80 23.70 6.09 -5.62
CA LEU A 80 22.79 6.07 -4.47
C LEU A 80 21.59 7.00 -4.68
N HIS A 81 21.80 8.14 -5.32
CA HIS A 81 20.75 9.09 -5.64
C HIS A 81 19.77 8.53 -6.70
N GLU A 82 20.29 7.82 -7.70
CA GLU A 82 19.45 7.15 -8.69
C GLU A 82 18.59 6.03 -8.07
N PHE A 83 19.12 5.27 -7.13
CA PHE A 83 18.33 4.29 -6.37
C PHE A 83 17.21 4.98 -5.58
N GLN A 84 17.52 6.09 -4.91
CA GLN A 84 16.50 6.86 -4.20
C GLN A 84 15.41 7.32 -5.15
N PHE A 85 15.77 7.85 -6.31
CA PHE A 85 14.81 8.32 -7.31
C PHE A 85 13.86 7.22 -7.77
N VAL A 86 14.38 6.00 -8.02
CA VAL A 86 13.54 4.84 -8.38
C VAL A 86 12.57 4.44 -7.26
N LEU A 87 13.04 4.46 -6.02
CA LEU A 87 12.21 4.11 -4.85
C LEU A 87 11.18 5.18 -4.51
N ASP A 88 11.45 6.44 -4.84
CA ASP A 88 10.55 7.58 -4.65
C ASP A 88 9.58 7.76 -5.83
N ALA A 89 9.73 6.99 -6.91
CA ALA A 89 8.81 7.05 -8.03
C ALA A 89 7.36 6.84 -7.57
N GLU A 90 6.50 7.75 -7.94
CA GLU A 90 5.08 7.69 -7.58
C GLU A 90 4.41 6.47 -8.18
N THR A 91 3.59 5.80 -7.38
CA THR A 91 2.78 4.67 -7.81
C THR A 91 1.30 4.89 -7.46
N PRO A 92 0.67 5.94 -8.00
CA PRO A 92 -0.65 6.38 -7.55
C PRO A 92 -1.74 5.30 -7.73
N ALA A 93 -1.58 4.42 -8.72
CA ALA A 93 -2.50 3.29 -8.89
C ALA A 93 -2.38 2.27 -7.74
N THR A 94 -1.16 1.98 -7.31
CA THR A 94 -0.88 1.07 -6.18
C THR A 94 -1.38 1.70 -4.87
N ASP A 95 -1.09 2.97 -4.65
CA ASP A 95 -1.44 3.69 -3.41
C ASP A 95 -2.95 3.75 -3.21
N ARG A 96 -3.72 4.00 -4.28
CA ARG A 96 -5.18 3.95 -4.24
C ARG A 96 -5.73 2.57 -3.93
N ILE A 97 -5.13 1.50 -4.48
CA ILE A 97 -5.57 0.12 -4.21
C ILE A 97 -5.35 -0.23 -2.74
N VAL A 98 -4.21 0.16 -2.19
CA VAL A 98 -3.87 -0.09 -0.77
C VAL A 98 -4.81 0.70 0.14
N ALA A 99 -4.97 2.01 -0.09
CA ALA A 99 -5.85 2.87 0.68
C ALA A 99 -7.31 2.36 0.71
N GLU A 100 -7.82 1.91 -0.44
CA GLU A 100 -9.16 1.33 -0.50
C GLU A 100 -9.26 -0.01 0.26
N ALA A 101 -8.21 -0.84 0.20
CA ALA A 101 -8.19 -2.09 0.96
C ALA A 101 -8.16 -1.85 2.48
N GLU A 102 -7.42 -0.84 2.94
CA GLU A 102 -7.36 -0.41 4.34
C GLU A 102 -8.70 0.17 4.81
N ALA A 103 -9.30 1.07 4.03
CA ALA A 103 -10.62 1.63 4.32
C ALA A 103 -11.69 0.54 4.48
N ARG A 104 -11.69 -0.48 3.61
CA ARG A 104 -12.59 -1.64 3.75
C ARG A 104 -12.27 -2.48 4.97
N GLY A 105 -11.02 -2.53 5.41
CA GLY A 105 -10.65 -3.16 6.68
C GLY A 105 -11.34 -2.49 7.87
N VAL A 106 -11.32 -1.17 7.90
CA VAL A 106 -12.00 -0.34 8.91
C VAL A 106 -13.52 -0.53 8.85
N GLU A 107 -14.13 -0.51 7.67
CA GLU A 107 -15.56 -0.72 7.48
C GLU A 107 -16.03 -2.10 7.98
N ARG A 108 -15.24 -3.14 7.74
CA ARG A 108 -15.52 -4.49 8.30
C ARG A 108 -15.44 -4.51 9.82
N ALA A 109 -14.49 -3.78 10.40
CA ALA A 109 -14.38 -3.63 11.85
C ALA A 109 -15.61 -2.89 12.43
N ILE A 110 -16.07 -1.82 11.78
CA ILE A 110 -17.30 -1.10 12.13
C ILE A 110 -18.49 -2.08 12.14
N ALA A 111 -18.71 -2.81 11.05
CA ALA A 111 -19.82 -3.74 10.94
C ALA A 111 -19.78 -4.87 12.00
N HIS A 112 -18.57 -5.28 12.40
CA HIS A 112 -18.40 -6.24 13.49
C HIS A 112 -18.74 -5.64 14.86
N LEU A 113 -18.31 -4.41 15.12
CA LEU A 113 -18.57 -3.71 16.37
C LEU A 113 -20.05 -3.38 16.54
N GLU A 114 -20.73 -2.92 15.50
CA GLU A 114 -22.17 -2.64 15.49
C GLU A 114 -23.01 -3.85 15.89
N LYS A 115 -22.61 -5.04 15.41
CA LYS A 115 -23.27 -6.29 15.78
C LYS A 115 -23.07 -6.70 17.24
N LYS A 116 -21.96 -6.24 17.84
CA LYS A 116 -21.52 -6.72 19.16
C LYS A 116 -21.86 -5.75 20.30
N PHE A 117 -21.98 -4.45 19.99
CA PHE A 117 -22.15 -3.40 20.99
C PHE A 117 -23.23 -2.41 20.56
N SER A 118 -24.13 -2.04 21.46
CA SER A 118 -25.24 -1.11 21.17
C SER A 118 -24.94 0.35 21.46
N ASN A 119 -23.86 0.71 22.15
CA ASN A 119 -23.60 2.07 22.66
C ASN A 119 -22.23 2.62 22.24
N ILE A 120 -21.84 2.44 20.97
CA ILE A 120 -20.53 2.86 20.44
C ILE A 120 -20.65 3.81 19.23
N GLY A 121 -21.74 4.59 19.16
CA GLY A 121 -22.00 5.45 18.00
C GLY A 121 -20.90 6.46 17.70
N VAL A 122 -20.28 7.04 18.73
CA VAL A 122 -19.17 8.00 18.58
C VAL A 122 -17.92 7.30 18.03
N GLN A 123 -17.60 6.11 18.52
CA GLN A 123 -16.47 5.32 18.06
C GLN A 123 -16.65 4.88 16.59
N ILE A 124 -17.86 4.49 16.21
CA ILE A 124 -18.20 4.15 14.83
C ILE A 124 -18.05 5.36 13.91
N MET A 125 -18.53 6.53 14.33
CA MET A 125 -18.37 7.76 13.56
C MET A 125 -16.90 8.12 13.34
N ASN A 126 -16.04 7.97 14.37
CA ASN A 126 -14.61 8.21 14.27
C ASN A 126 -13.92 7.19 13.30
N LEU A 127 -14.33 5.94 13.34
CA LEU A 127 -13.81 4.92 12.42
C LEU A 127 -14.27 5.15 10.98
N GLN A 128 -15.49 5.63 10.79
CA GLN A 128 -16.02 6.01 9.48
C GLN A 128 -15.23 7.17 8.88
N TRP A 129 -14.98 8.21 9.68
CA TRP A 129 -14.10 9.32 9.28
C TRP A 129 -12.69 8.83 8.93
N LEU A 130 -12.12 7.86 9.68
CA LEU A 130 -10.82 7.28 9.36
C LEU A 130 -10.85 6.55 8.00
N ALA A 131 -11.89 5.78 7.71
CA ALA A 131 -12.01 5.08 6.43
C ALA A 131 -12.09 6.05 5.24
N ASP A 132 -12.81 7.16 5.40
CA ASP A 132 -12.92 8.21 4.38
C ASP A 132 -11.58 8.94 4.19
N SER A 133 -10.89 9.28 5.29
CA SER A 133 -9.56 9.92 5.25
C SER A 133 -8.49 9.05 4.55
N LEU A 134 -8.55 7.74 4.71
CA LEU A 134 -7.64 6.81 4.01
C LEU A 134 -7.83 6.87 2.48
N ARG A 135 -9.09 7.05 2.02
CA ARG A 135 -9.38 7.18 0.59
C ARG A 135 -8.97 8.53 0.03
N GLU A 136 -9.19 9.60 0.79
CA GLU A 136 -8.86 10.97 0.37
C GLU A 136 -7.35 11.17 0.29
N GLY A 137 -6.59 10.72 1.28
CA GLY A 137 -5.13 10.86 1.32
C GLY A 137 -4.39 10.12 0.21
N ALA A 138 -5.02 9.16 -0.44
CA ALA A 138 -4.44 8.46 -1.62
C ALA A 138 -4.82 9.14 -2.95
N SER A 139 -5.57 10.25 -2.92
CA SER A 139 -6.06 10.97 -4.11
C SER A 139 -5.23 12.23 -4.41
N GLU A 140 -4.35 12.64 -3.48
CA GLU A 140 -3.37 13.72 -3.63
C GLU A 140 -2.05 13.19 -4.19
#